data_27fddcb8a0d874aa3213e98e465ca94e
#
_entry.id   27fddcb8a0d874aa3213e98e465ca94e
#
_cell.length_a   1.000
_cell.length_b   1.000
_cell.length_c   1.000
_cell.angle_alpha   90.00
_cell.angle_beta   90.00
_cell.angle_gamma   90.00
#
_symmetry.space_group_name_H-M   'P 1'
#
loop_
_entity.id
_entity.type
_entity.pdbx_description
1 polymer ?
#
loop_
_entity_poly.entity_id
_entity_poly.type
_entity_poly.pdbx_seq_one_letter_code
_entity_poly.pdbx_strand_id
1 'polypeptide(L)'
;MKKRITQILFSLLTFCTNADIYAQENEKKTKNPWSGSVSLNYDFTNNFTGNVNLGYTQKNWDLFLDYSGHSDRIEISSELFRSFSAKTSQLLETEQHHLSHSVAILLDMRPSSRNLFLWNLKLQFPKITTNRDINNRTQTKEYDLHHRIAFSRKTIEGSLFYKHIYETNKHELSLNGIFSHTKDSRPSTYQIDDLLTYTTTGNEKPEFVRLQMDYLYTFENQGQLETGIQFFSRWNKTRYNLHDTEENLNNWLSNLPLNDGLNHHEYIYTAHLSYSQQQGEFWHYKIGILADYDITRTK
;
A
#
# COMPACT_ATOMS: atom_id res chain seq x y z
N MET A 1 -20.86 -26.19 12.80
CA MET A 1 -19.40 -26.38 12.73
C MET A 1 -18.98 -27.24 11.53
N LYS A 2 -19.37 -26.91 10.28
CA LYS A 2 -19.00 -27.72 9.07
C LYS A 2 -18.86 -26.89 7.78
N LYS A 3 -18.48 -25.62 7.83
CA LYS A 3 -18.32 -24.78 6.61
C LYS A 3 -16.92 -24.15 6.40
N ARG A 4 -15.88 -24.59 7.13
CA ARG A 4 -14.56 -23.92 7.08
C ARG A 4 -13.44 -24.66 6.31
N ILE A 5 -13.69 -25.79 5.66
CA ILE A 5 -12.61 -26.59 5.08
C ILE A 5 -12.47 -26.41 3.56
N THR A 6 -13.47 -25.89 2.86
CA THR A 6 -13.44 -25.80 1.39
C THR A 6 -12.76 -24.54 0.83
N GLN A 7 -12.50 -23.53 1.64
CA GLN A 7 -11.88 -22.27 1.19
C GLN A 7 -10.35 -22.28 1.10
N ILE A 8 -9.69 -23.27 1.69
CA ILE A 8 -8.20 -23.29 1.74
C ILE A 8 -7.58 -23.89 0.48
N LEU A 9 -8.32 -24.66 -0.31
CA LEU A 9 -7.75 -25.39 -1.45
C LEU A 9 -7.74 -24.58 -2.76
N PHE A 10 -8.50 -23.49 -2.89
CA PHE A 10 -8.56 -22.71 -4.13
C PHE A 10 -7.59 -21.52 -4.18
N SER A 11 -7.07 -21.05 -3.03
CA SER A 11 -6.10 -19.95 -2.98
C SER A 11 -4.67 -20.36 -3.31
N LEU A 12 -4.37 -21.64 -3.43
CA LEU A 12 -3.02 -22.15 -3.74
C LEU A 12 -2.71 -22.25 -5.24
N LEU A 13 -3.71 -22.18 -6.09
CA LEU A 13 -3.53 -22.32 -7.56
C LEU A 13 -3.26 -20.98 -8.28
N THR A 14 -3.49 -19.85 -7.62
CA THR A 14 -3.30 -18.51 -8.23
C THR A 14 -1.89 -17.94 -8.03
N PHE A 15 -1.05 -18.57 -7.22
CA PHE A 15 0.31 -18.09 -6.91
C PHE A 15 1.40 -18.57 -7.88
N CYS A 16 1.11 -19.51 -8.77
CA CYS A 16 2.13 -20.12 -9.64
C CYS A 16 2.32 -19.43 -11.00
N THR A 17 1.53 -18.43 -11.37
CA THR A 17 1.61 -17.83 -12.71
C THR A 17 2.43 -16.53 -12.79
N ASN A 18 2.89 -15.98 -11.66
CA ASN A 18 3.64 -14.71 -11.65
C ASN A 18 5.17 -14.88 -11.60
N ALA A 19 5.69 -16.11 -11.53
CA ALA A 19 7.14 -16.36 -11.45
C ALA A 19 7.83 -16.52 -12.83
N ASP A 20 7.07 -16.77 -13.89
CA ASP A 20 7.67 -17.13 -15.19
C ASP A 20 8.00 -15.94 -16.11
N ILE A 21 7.63 -14.71 -15.74
CA ILE A 21 7.87 -13.53 -16.57
C ILE A 21 9.32 -13.04 -16.49
N TYR A 22 10.07 -13.41 -15.46
CA TYR A 22 11.46 -12.96 -15.25
C TYR A 22 12.55 -13.96 -15.69
N ALA A 23 12.20 -15.16 -16.15
CA ALA A 23 13.17 -16.24 -16.39
C ALA A 23 13.41 -16.57 -17.88
N GLN A 24 12.85 -15.86 -18.83
CA GLN A 24 13.19 -16.07 -20.26
C GLN A 24 14.13 -14.96 -20.79
N GLU A 25 15.32 -14.93 -20.27
CA GLU A 25 16.47 -14.40 -20.97
C GLU A 25 17.06 -15.54 -21.84
N ASN A 26 16.91 -15.37 -23.10
CA ASN A 26 17.54 -16.03 -24.27
C ASN A 26 16.60 -16.82 -25.19
N GLU A 27 16.66 -16.31 -26.43
CA GLU A 27 16.26 -16.95 -27.68
C GLU A 27 14.77 -17.05 -28.00
N LYS A 28 14.25 -15.95 -28.58
CA LYS A 28 13.65 -15.95 -29.93
C LYS A 28 13.18 -14.52 -30.23
N LYS A 29 13.71 -13.89 -31.26
CA LYS A 29 13.11 -12.71 -31.90
C LYS A 29 11.64 -13.04 -32.20
N THR A 30 10.74 -12.70 -31.29
CA THR A 30 9.31 -12.81 -31.54
C THR A 30 8.98 -11.82 -32.62
N LYS A 31 8.36 -12.30 -33.70
CA LYS A 31 7.92 -11.46 -34.83
C LYS A 31 6.89 -10.39 -34.39
N ASN A 32 6.31 -10.52 -33.21
CA ASN A 32 5.34 -9.60 -32.64
C ASN A 32 5.92 -8.95 -31.37
N PRO A 33 6.15 -7.63 -31.35
CA PRO A 33 6.64 -6.93 -30.17
C PRO A 33 5.57 -6.76 -29.07
N TRP A 34 4.32 -7.09 -29.35
CA TRP A 34 3.22 -6.98 -28.40
C TRP A 34 2.96 -8.29 -27.67
N SER A 35 2.71 -8.18 -26.39
CA SER A 35 2.23 -9.26 -25.52
C SER A 35 1.07 -8.74 -24.68
N GLY A 36 0.22 -9.64 -24.20
CA GLY A 36 -0.85 -9.21 -23.31
C GLY A 36 -1.69 -10.38 -22.82
N SER A 37 -2.35 -10.16 -21.71
CA SER A 37 -3.30 -11.08 -21.13
C SER A 37 -4.48 -10.32 -20.51
N VAL A 38 -5.63 -10.97 -20.51
CA VAL A 38 -6.83 -10.53 -19.80
C VAL A 38 -7.29 -11.68 -18.94
N SER A 39 -7.53 -11.42 -17.66
CA SER A 39 -8.12 -12.39 -16.75
C SER A 39 -9.32 -11.79 -16.05
N LEU A 40 -10.36 -12.57 -15.92
CA LEU A 40 -11.59 -12.23 -15.19
C LEU A 40 -11.91 -13.40 -14.28
N ASN A 41 -12.03 -13.12 -13.00
CA ASN A 41 -12.40 -14.10 -11.99
C ASN A 41 -13.65 -13.61 -11.28
N TYR A 42 -14.61 -14.52 -11.12
CA TYR A 42 -15.81 -14.29 -10.34
C TYR A 42 -16.04 -15.50 -9.44
N ASP A 43 -16.37 -15.26 -8.19
CA ASP A 43 -16.76 -16.30 -7.26
C ASP A 43 -18.22 -16.15 -6.81
N PHE A 44 -18.78 -17.22 -6.28
CA PHE A 44 -20.18 -17.26 -5.82
C PHE A 44 -20.43 -16.42 -4.55
N THR A 45 -19.40 -15.77 -4.00
CA THR A 45 -19.50 -14.85 -2.86
C THR A 45 -19.57 -13.38 -3.30
N ASN A 46 -19.88 -13.13 -4.59
CA ASN A 46 -19.96 -11.81 -5.21
C ASN A 46 -18.61 -11.08 -5.27
N ASN A 47 -17.50 -11.81 -5.32
CA ASN A 47 -16.19 -11.22 -5.56
C ASN A 47 -15.88 -11.24 -7.06
N PHE A 48 -15.46 -10.10 -7.55
CA PHE A 48 -15.03 -9.92 -8.93
C PHE A 48 -13.61 -9.37 -8.98
N THR A 49 -12.75 -10.00 -9.78
CA THR A 49 -11.40 -9.49 -10.06
C THR A 49 -11.15 -9.52 -11.56
N GLY A 50 -10.71 -8.39 -12.10
CA GLY A 50 -10.33 -8.24 -13.49
C GLY A 50 -8.91 -7.71 -13.61
N ASN A 51 -8.09 -8.33 -14.47
CA ASN A 51 -6.74 -7.86 -14.77
C ASN A 51 -6.54 -7.79 -16.28
N VAL A 52 -5.83 -6.73 -16.71
CA VAL A 52 -5.40 -6.53 -18.09
C VAL A 52 -3.93 -6.16 -18.07
N ASN A 53 -3.10 -6.97 -18.73
CA ASN A 53 -1.68 -6.72 -18.88
C ASN A 53 -1.37 -6.54 -20.37
N LEU A 54 -0.65 -5.49 -20.69
CA LEU A 54 -0.18 -5.21 -22.05
C LEU A 54 1.32 -4.93 -22.00
N GLY A 55 2.07 -5.58 -22.85
CA GLY A 55 3.51 -5.41 -22.97
C GLY A 55 3.89 -5.04 -24.40
N TYR A 56 4.88 -4.18 -24.54
CA TYR A 56 5.52 -3.86 -25.79
C TYR A 56 7.03 -3.89 -25.64
N THR A 57 7.68 -4.79 -26.37
CA THR A 57 9.12 -5.06 -26.25
C THR A 57 9.85 -4.63 -27.52
N GLN A 58 10.91 -3.85 -27.33
CA GLN A 58 11.88 -3.52 -28.37
C GLN A 58 13.30 -3.87 -27.95
N LYS A 59 14.26 -3.77 -28.87
CA LYS A 59 15.65 -4.15 -28.65
C LYS A 59 16.27 -3.59 -27.35
N ASN A 60 15.93 -2.35 -27.02
CA ASN A 60 16.58 -1.60 -25.94
C ASN A 60 15.60 -1.10 -24.88
N TRP A 61 14.31 -1.42 -24.98
CA TRP A 61 13.33 -1.01 -23.99
C TRP A 61 12.06 -1.85 -24.05
N ASP A 62 11.44 -1.99 -22.90
CA ASP A 62 10.17 -2.67 -22.69
C ASP A 62 9.21 -1.73 -21.96
N LEU A 63 7.96 -1.69 -22.42
CA LEU A 63 6.88 -0.96 -21.78
C LEU A 63 5.79 -1.93 -21.38
N PHE A 64 5.38 -1.87 -20.13
CA PHE A 64 4.27 -2.66 -19.58
C PHE A 64 3.21 -1.74 -19.01
N LEU A 65 1.97 -2.03 -19.33
CA LEU A 65 0.78 -1.44 -18.75
C LEU A 65 -0.01 -2.54 -18.05
N ASP A 66 -0.30 -2.31 -16.80
CA ASP A 66 -1.05 -3.22 -15.96
C ASP A 66 -2.27 -2.50 -15.37
N TYR A 67 -3.44 -3.10 -15.53
CA TYR A 67 -4.66 -2.66 -14.88
C TYR A 67 -5.23 -3.79 -14.04
N SER A 68 -5.61 -3.51 -12.80
CA SER A 68 -6.38 -4.43 -11.98
C SER A 68 -7.61 -3.74 -11.37
N GLY A 69 -8.71 -4.45 -11.39
CA GLY A 69 -9.95 -4.08 -10.75
C GLY A 69 -10.41 -5.19 -9.81
N HIS A 70 -10.87 -4.81 -8.61
CA HIS A 70 -11.39 -5.74 -7.62
C HIS A 70 -12.64 -5.18 -6.98
N SER A 71 -13.64 -6.03 -6.82
CA SER A 71 -14.88 -5.71 -6.10
C SER A 71 -15.32 -6.90 -5.28
N ASP A 72 -15.57 -6.68 -3.98
CA ASP A 72 -16.08 -7.72 -3.08
C ASP A 72 -17.12 -7.16 -2.11
N ARG A 73 -17.95 -8.08 -1.58
CA ARG A 73 -18.94 -7.79 -0.56
C ARG A 73 -18.77 -8.81 0.58
N ILE A 74 -18.63 -8.29 1.78
CA ILE A 74 -18.46 -9.09 2.99
C ILE A 74 -19.62 -8.76 3.94
N GLU A 75 -20.32 -9.79 4.41
CA GLU A 75 -21.37 -9.67 5.42
C GLU A 75 -20.92 -10.44 6.67
N ILE A 76 -20.97 -9.77 7.82
CA ILE A 76 -20.59 -10.33 9.10
C ILE A 76 -21.73 -10.07 10.07
N SER A 77 -22.23 -11.12 10.71
CA SER A 77 -23.16 -11.01 11.85
C SER A 77 -22.51 -11.58 13.07
N SER A 78 -22.57 -10.86 14.18
CA SER A 78 -22.03 -11.30 15.48
C SER A 78 -22.97 -10.90 16.60
N GLU A 79 -23.11 -11.75 17.59
CA GLU A 79 -23.93 -11.52 18.77
C GLU A 79 -23.04 -11.57 20.03
N LEU A 80 -23.14 -10.53 20.86
CA LEU A 80 -22.41 -10.40 22.10
C LEU A 80 -23.36 -10.37 23.28
N PHE A 81 -23.21 -11.33 24.19
CA PHE A 81 -23.93 -11.36 25.48
C PHE A 81 -23.01 -10.97 26.62
N ARG A 82 -23.44 -10.04 27.46
CA ARG A 82 -22.77 -9.66 28.69
C ARG A 82 -23.70 -9.93 29.86
N SER A 83 -23.24 -10.73 30.83
CA SER A 83 -24.04 -11.18 31.99
C SER A 83 -23.63 -10.55 33.34
N PHE A 84 -22.73 -9.56 33.36
CA PHE A 84 -22.30 -8.89 34.58
C PHE A 84 -23.29 -7.80 34.97
N SER A 85 -23.88 -7.87 36.17
CA SER A 85 -24.77 -6.92 36.86
C SER A 85 -25.99 -6.40 36.08
N ALA A 86 -25.94 -6.25 34.76
CA ALA A 86 -27.07 -6.00 33.87
C ALA A 86 -26.94 -6.89 32.65
N LYS A 87 -27.99 -7.69 32.37
CA LYS A 87 -28.03 -8.50 31.16
C LYS A 87 -28.12 -7.57 29.94
N THR A 88 -27.10 -7.54 29.13
CA THR A 88 -27.07 -6.80 27.87
C THR A 88 -26.82 -7.76 26.72
N SER A 89 -27.58 -7.65 25.65
CA SER A 89 -27.30 -8.29 24.38
C SER A 89 -27.03 -7.22 23.33
N GLN A 90 -26.10 -7.52 22.45
CA GLN A 90 -25.76 -6.66 21.33
C GLN A 90 -25.67 -7.52 20.07
N LEU A 91 -26.51 -7.24 19.09
CA LEU A 91 -26.43 -7.81 17.77
C LEU A 91 -25.70 -6.80 16.86
N LEU A 92 -24.62 -7.22 16.25
CA LEU A 92 -23.86 -6.45 15.29
C LEU A 92 -23.95 -7.09 13.92
N GLU A 93 -24.52 -6.38 12.97
CA GLU A 93 -24.51 -6.71 11.57
C GLU A 93 -23.62 -5.73 10.80
N THR A 94 -22.71 -6.24 10.04
CA THR A 94 -21.76 -5.44 9.27
C THR A 94 -21.78 -5.88 7.82
N GLU A 95 -22.07 -4.96 6.95
CA GLU A 95 -21.95 -5.10 5.50
C GLU A 95 -20.79 -4.23 5.00
N GLN A 96 -19.87 -4.80 4.26
CA GLN A 96 -18.71 -4.11 3.73
C GLN A 96 -18.59 -4.33 2.24
N HIS A 97 -18.53 -3.25 1.49
CA HIS A 97 -18.27 -3.25 0.05
C HIS A 97 -16.90 -2.67 -0.23
N HIS A 98 -16.08 -3.43 -0.90
CA HIS A 98 -14.79 -3.00 -1.40
C HIS A 98 -14.85 -2.82 -2.91
N LEU A 99 -14.31 -1.74 -3.40
CA LEU A 99 -14.06 -1.48 -4.81
C LEU A 99 -12.66 -0.90 -4.94
N SER A 100 -11.81 -1.52 -5.72
CA SER A 100 -10.48 -1.00 -5.96
C SER A 100 -10.10 -1.08 -7.43
N HIS A 101 -9.38 -0.07 -7.88
CA HIS A 101 -8.76 -0.03 -9.20
C HIS A 101 -7.31 0.35 -9.05
N SER A 102 -6.45 -0.29 -9.81
CA SER A 102 -5.06 0.14 -9.93
C SER A 102 -4.61 0.12 -11.38
N VAL A 103 -3.75 1.08 -11.73
CA VAL A 103 -3.07 1.16 -13.01
C VAL A 103 -1.59 1.27 -12.72
N ALA A 104 -0.76 0.46 -13.37
CA ALA A 104 0.68 0.58 -13.30
C ALA A 104 1.28 0.67 -14.71
N ILE A 105 2.30 1.50 -14.83
CA ILE A 105 3.11 1.64 -16.05
C ILE A 105 4.55 1.37 -15.65
N LEU A 106 5.20 0.43 -16.31
CA LEU A 106 6.61 0.12 -16.12
C LEU A 106 7.34 0.32 -17.45
N LEU A 107 8.41 1.08 -17.39
CA LEU A 107 9.34 1.26 -18.51
C LEU A 107 10.72 0.75 -18.08
N ASP A 108 11.23 -0.26 -18.79
CA ASP A 108 12.60 -0.78 -18.67
C ASP A 108 13.37 -0.35 -19.91
N MET A 109 14.44 0.44 -19.74
CA MET A 109 15.30 0.88 -20.83
C MET A 109 16.73 0.45 -20.57
N ARG A 110 17.34 -0.17 -21.59
CA ARG A 110 18.74 -0.60 -21.60
C ARG A 110 19.43 -0.01 -22.82
N PRO A 111 19.71 1.32 -22.81
CA PRO A 111 20.32 1.99 -23.96
C PRO A 111 21.69 1.41 -24.35
N SER A 112 22.37 0.78 -23.39
CA SER A 112 23.61 0.02 -23.60
C SER A 112 23.72 -1.11 -22.58
N SER A 113 24.67 -2.02 -22.75
CA SER A 113 24.97 -3.08 -21.76
C SER A 113 25.41 -2.54 -20.39
N ARG A 114 25.74 -1.24 -20.31
CA ARG A 114 26.24 -0.59 -19.11
C ARG A 114 25.21 0.28 -18.40
N ASN A 115 24.10 0.58 -19.06
CA ASN A 115 23.08 1.48 -18.54
C ASN A 115 21.75 0.76 -18.45
N LEU A 116 21.18 0.78 -17.25
CA LEU A 116 19.84 0.32 -16.97
C LEU A 116 19.03 1.48 -16.39
N PHE A 117 17.84 1.69 -16.92
CA PHE A 117 16.90 2.68 -16.45
C PHE A 117 15.52 2.04 -16.30
N LEU A 118 14.99 2.04 -15.08
CA LEU A 118 13.66 1.56 -14.77
C LEU A 118 12.81 2.71 -14.27
N TRP A 119 11.64 2.86 -14.83
CA TRP A 119 10.65 3.80 -14.36
C TRP A 119 9.33 3.10 -14.12
N ASN A 120 8.71 3.36 -12.98
CA ASN A 120 7.42 2.81 -12.62
C ASN A 120 6.51 3.92 -12.10
N LEU A 121 5.27 3.92 -12.57
CA LEU A 121 4.20 4.79 -12.08
C LEU A 121 2.99 3.92 -11.73
N LYS A 122 2.47 4.06 -10.52
CA LYS A 122 1.30 3.32 -10.04
C LYS A 122 0.24 4.27 -9.50
N LEU A 123 -0.98 4.08 -9.95
CA LEU A 123 -2.16 4.80 -9.50
C LEU A 123 -3.11 3.79 -8.82
N GLN A 124 -3.64 4.12 -7.64
CA GLN A 124 -4.55 3.25 -6.90
C GLN A 124 -5.74 4.05 -6.38
N PHE A 125 -6.94 3.45 -6.49
CA PHE A 125 -8.22 4.06 -6.12
C PHE A 125 -9.09 3.08 -5.33
N PRO A 126 -8.68 2.64 -4.12
CA PRO A 126 -9.56 1.83 -3.27
C PRO A 126 -10.67 2.68 -2.66
N LYS A 127 -11.86 2.10 -2.61
CA LYS A 127 -13.04 2.61 -1.93
C LYS A 127 -13.65 1.50 -1.10
N ILE A 128 -13.93 1.77 0.17
CA ILE A 128 -14.57 0.82 1.09
C ILE A 128 -15.77 1.54 1.69
N THR A 129 -16.92 0.90 1.62
CA THR A 129 -18.13 1.37 2.33
C THR A 129 -18.50 0.31 3.35
N THR A 130 -18.65 0.69 4.60
CA THR A 130 -19.04 -0.19 5.69
C THR A 130 -20.31 0.36 6.30
N ASN A 131 -21.38 -0.45 6.32
CA ASN A 131 -22.61 -0.21 7.05
C ASN A 131 -22.60 -1.15 8.27
N ARG A 132 -22.87 -0.60 9.45
CA ARG A 132 -22.96 -1.34 10.69
C ARG A 132 -24.26 -1.03 11.37
N ASP A 133 -25.06 -2.04 11.61
CA ASP A 133 -26.28 -1.96 12.37
C ASP A 133 -26.04 -2.66 13.71
N ILE A 134 -26.20 -1.91 14.79
CA ILE A 134 -25.93 -2.37 16.14
C ILE A 134 -27.22 -2.22 16.95
N ASN A 135 -27.89 -3.33 17.20
CA ASN A 135 -29.01 -3.38 18.12
C ASN A 135 -28.51 -3.67 19.54
N ASN A 136 -28.72 -2.73 20.42
CA ASN A 136 -28.34 -2.83 21.83
C ASN A 136 -29.61 -3.00 22.68
N ARG A 137 -29.70 -4.12 23.36
CA ARG A 137 -30.78 -4.40 24.29
C ARG A 137 -30.24 -4.53 25.69
N THR A 138 -30.71 -3.64 26.58
CA THR A 138 -30.49 -3.72 28.04
C THR A 138 -31.79 -4.11 28.72
N GLN A 139 -31.74 -4.34 30.03
CA GLN A 139 -32.97 -4.66 30.82
C GLN A 139 -34.01 -3.52 30.77
N THR A 140 -33.61 -2.29 30.53
CA THR A 140 -34.45 -1.08 30.65
C THR A 140 -34.59 -0.31 29.37
N LYS A 141 -33.71 -0.53 28.39
CA LYS A 141 -33.67 0.21 27.11
C LYS A 141 -33.23 -0.67 25.95
N GLU A 142 -33.81 -0.40 24.81
CA GLU A 142 -33.37 -0.89 23.52
C GLU A 142 -33.09 0.34 22.63
N TYR A 143 -32.00 0.34 21.92
CA TYR A 143 -31.67 1.39 20.95
C TYR A 143 -30.88 0.81 19.79
N ASP A 144 -31.11 1.37 18.63
CA ASP A 144 -30.46 1.02 17.38
C ASP A 144 -29.43 2.08 17.02
N LEU A 145 -28.21 1.62 16.69
CA LEU A 145 -27.16 2.49 16.19
C LEU A 145 -26.82 2.08 14.75
N HIS A 146 -27.09 2.97 13.81
CA HIS A 146 -26.65 2.84 12.42
C HIS A 146 -25.35 3.62 12.23
N HIS A 147 -24.31 2.95 11.84
CA HIS A 147 -23.00 3.56 11.60
C HIS A 147 -22.51 3.26 10.19
N ARG A 148 -22.46 4.28 9.36
CA ARG A 148 -21.94 4.21 8.00
C ARG A 148 -20.58 4.87 7.91
N ILE A 149 -19.59 4.13 7.43
CA ILE A 149 -18.24 4.62 7.14
C ILE A 149 -18.00 4.49 5.63
N ALA A 150 -17.57 5.57 5.00
CA ALA A 150 -17.06 5.51 3.63
C ALA A 150 -15.59 5.90 3.65
N PHE A 151 -14.74 5.00 3.19
CA PHE A 151 -13.32 5.23 3.03
C PHE A 151 -13.00 5.32 1.55
N SER A 152 -12.30 6.34 1.14
CA SER A 152 -11.75 6.45 -0.20
C SER A 152 -10.29 6.91 -0.14
N ARG A 153 -9.46 6.25 -0.92
CA ARG A 153 -8.04 6.58 -1.06
C ARG A 153 -7.70 6.82 -2.51
N LYS A 154 -6.84 7.79 -2.76
CA LYS A 154 -6.20 8.02 -4.05
C LYS A 154 -4.71 8.05 -3.80
N THR A 155 -3.97 7.12 -4.40
CA THR A 155 -2.53 7.04 -4.26
C THR A 155 -1.88 7.13 -5.62
N ILE A 156 -0.84 7.95 -5.71
CA ILE A 156 0.08 8.05 -6.84
C ILE A 156 1.46 7.68 -6.29
N GLU A 157 2.05 6.62 -6.82
CA GLU A 157 3.40 6.18 -6.48
C GLU A 157 4.25 6.18 -7.76
N GLY A 158 5.46 6.70 -7.65
CA GLY A 158 6.41 6.65 -8.74
C GLY A 158 7.77 6.21 -8.24
N SER A 159 8.48 5.45 -9.05
CA SER A 159 9.88 5.09 -8.79
C SER A 159 10.72 5.24 -10.04
N LEU A 160 11.95 5.65 -9.81
CA LEU A 160 12.98 5.78 -10.82
C LEU A 160 14.23 5.06 -10.31
N PHE A 161 14.73 4.13 -11.09
CA PHE A 161 16.01 3.47 -10.83
C PHE A 161 16.91 3.66 -12.04
N TYR A 162 18.13 4.07 -11.78
CA TYR A 162 19.20 4.15 -12.78
C TYR A 162 20.42 3.42 -12.28
N LYS A 163 21.03 2.59 -13.13
CA LYS A 163 22.29 1.90 -12.85
C LYS A 163 23.26 2.15 -13.99
N HIS A 164 24.47 2.51 -13.67
CA HIS A 164 25.60 2.65 -14.57
C HIS A 164 26.73 1.72 -14.18
N ILE A 165 27.22 0.92 -15.12
CA ILE A 165 28.39 0.05 -14.98
C ILE A 165 29.52 0.67 -15.78
N TYR A 166 30.59 1.04 -15.10
CA TYR A 166 31.75 1.65 -15.75
C TYR A 166 32.55 0.64 -16.59
N GLU A 167 33.43 1.13 -17.45
CA GLU A 167 34.13 0.32 -18.46
C GLU A 167 34.91 -0.88 -17.90
N THR A 168 35.44 -0.75 -16.72
CA THR A 168 36.22 -1.80 -16.04
C THR A 168 35.36 -2.91 -15.44
N ASN A 169 34.04 -2.79 -15.45
CA ASN A 169 33.09 -3.63 -14.73
C ASN A 169 33.39 -3.77 -13.22
N LYS A 170 34.28 -2.92 -12.70
CA LYS A 170 34.66 -2.89 -11.30
C LYS A 170 33.89 -1.84 -10.49
N HIS A 171 33.25 -0.91 -11.18
CA HIS A 171 32.54 0.19 -10.58
C HIS A 171 31.08 0.17 -11.04
N GLU A 172 30.20 0.33 -10.10
CA GLU A 172 28.76 0.49 -10.37
C GLU A 172 28.24 1.67 -9.57
N LEU A 173 27.45 2.51 -10.21
CA LEU A 173 26.68 3.58 -9.59
C LEU A 173 25.20 3.28 -9.78
N SER A 174 24.44 3.30 -8.70
CA SER A 174 22.99 3.22 -8.76
C SER A 174 22.32 4.42 -8.09
N LEU A 175 21.25 4.89 -8.71
CA LEU A 175 20.38 5.95 -8.20
C LEU A 175 18.96 5.40 -8.10
N ASN A 176 18.33 5.57 -6.95
CA ASN A 176 16.96 5.15 -6.73
C ASN A 176 16.16 6.33 -6.16
N GLY A 177 15.06 6.65 -6.81
CA GLY A 177 14.11 7.65 -6.36
C GLY A 177 12.72 7.03 -6.24
N ILE A 178 12.03 7.26 -5.13
CA ILE A 178 10.64 6.84 -4.92
C ILE A 178 9.88 8.03 -4.36
N PHE A 179 8.68 8.26 -4.89
CA PHE A 179 7.75 9.21 -4.31
C PHE A 179 6.37 8.57 -4.17
N SER A 180 5.63 8.99 -3.17
CA SER A 180 4.22 8.64 -3.00
C SER A 180 3.44 9.84 -2.49
N HIS A 181 2.29 10.05 -3.09
CA HIS A 181 1.30 11.01 -2.65
C HIS A 181 -0.02 10.29 -2.47
N THR A 182 -0.58 10.37 -1.27
CA THR A 182 -1.86 9.73 -0.94
C THR A 182 -2.84 10.79 -0.42
N LYS A 183 -4.08 10.65 -0.81
CA LYS A 183 -5.20 11.41 -0.27
C LYS A 183 -6.26 10.44 0.22
N ASP A 184 -6.47 10.41 1.52
CA ASP A 184 -7.52 9.64 2.18
C ASP A 184 -8.69 10.54 2.55
N SER A 185 -9.90 10.01 2.44
CA SER A 185 -11.11 10.62 2.95
C SER A 185 -11.95 9.56 3.64
N ARG A 186 -12.39 9.84 4.87
CA ARG A 186 -13.12 8.92 5.76
C ARG A 186 -14.34 9.62 6.37
N PRO A 187 -15.36 9.96 5.57
CA PRO A 187 -16.62 10.38 6.15
C PRO A 187 -17.28 9.23 6.87
N SER A 188 -17.81 9.49 8.06
CA SER A 188 -18.68 8.55 8.77
C SER A 188 -19.92 9.26 9.30
N THR A 189 -21.04 8.55 9.31
CA THR A 189 -22.34 9.02 9.78
C THR A 189 -22.82 8.07 10.86
N TYR A 190 -23.26 8.61 11.98
CA TYR A 190 -23.85 7.90 13.10
C TYR A 190 -25.28 8.36 13.28
N GLN A 191 -26.18 7.40 13.40
CA GLN A 191 -27.60 7.65 13.62
C GLN A 191 -28.07 6.75 14.77
N ILE A 192 -28.70 7.31 15.78
CA ILE A 192 -29.22 6.60 16.96
C ILE A 192 -30.72 6.79 16.97
N ASP A 193 -31.49 5.66 16.95
CA ASP A 193 -32.96 5.61 17.03
C ASP A 193 -33.66 6.61 16.09
N ASP A 194 -33.14 6.82 14.89
CA ASP A 194 -33.63 7.78 13.90
C ASP A 194 -33.69 9.25 14.34
N LEU A 195 -33.23 9.55 15.55
CA LEU A 195 -33.39 10.87 16.18
C LEU A 195 -32.10 11.69 16.23
N LEU A 196 -30.95 11.03 16.32
CA LEU A 196 -29.65 11.71 16.50
C LEU A 196 -28.72 11.36 15.37
N THR A 197 -28.29 12.36 14.60
CA THR A 197 -27.35 12.14 13.52
C THR A 197 -26.16 13.07 13.69
N TYR A 198 -24.96 12.51 13.74
CA TYR A 198 -23.72 13.28 13.62
C TYR A 198 -22.82 12.71 12.55
N THR A 199 -22.04 13.56 11.94
CA THR A 199 -21.09 13.16 10.90
C THR A 199 -19.67 13.54 11.31
N THR A 200 -18.74 12.66 11.03
CA THR A 200 -17.31 12.95 11.17
C THR A 200 -16.63 12.84 9.80
N THR A 201 -15.65 13.68 9.56
CA THR A 201 -14.86 13.63 8.35
C THR A 201 -13.38 13.62 8.72
N GLY A 202 -12.72 12.51 8.47
CA GLY A 202 -11.26 12.38 8.57
C GLY A 202 -10.64 12.51 7.18
N ASN A 203 -9.65 13.38 7.04
CA ASN A 203 -8.87 13.54 5.83
C ASN A 203 -7.39 13.42 6.17
N GLU A 204 -6.69 12.53 5.47
CA GLU A 204 -5.25 12.34 5.62
C GLU A 204 -4.56 12.52 4.28
N LYS A 205 -3.37 13.12 4.30
CA LYS A 205 -2.54 13.32 3.12
C LYS A 205 -1.11 12.91 3.44
N PRO A 206 -0.82 11.61 3.52
CA PRO A 206 0.55 11.14 3.62
C PRO A 206 1.28 11.27 2.29
N GLU A 207 2.45 11.85 2.36
CA GLU A 207 3.37 12.02 1.24
C GLU A 207 4.76 11.59 1.67
N PHE A 208 5.51 10.94 0.80
CA PHE A 208 6.92 10.69 1.06
C PHE A 208 7.76 10.75 -0.22
N VAL A 209 9.03 11.06 -0.01
CA VAL A 209 10.08 10.99 -1.02
C VAL A 209 11.27 10.25 -0.41
N ARG A 210 11.83 9.31 -1.16
CA ARG A 210 13.09 8.65 -0.86
C ARG A 210 14.02 8.78 -2.05
N LEU A 211 15.22 9.26 -1.81
CA LEU A 211 16.32 9.32 -2.78
C LEU A 211 17.48 8.54 -2.22
N GLN A 212 18.08 7.68 -3.02
CA GLN A 212 19.22 6.86 -2.62
C GLN A 212 20.24 6.83 -3.75
N MET A 213 21.49 6.92 -3.38
CA MET A 213 22.63 6.76 -4.29
C MET A 213 23.59 5.76 -3.66
N ASP A 214 23.91 4.71 -4.41
CA ASP A 214 24.85 3.68 -3.99
C ASP A 214 25.98 3.57 -5.01
N TYR A 215 27.18 3.39 -4.53
CA TYR A 215 28.36 3.15 -5.33
C TYR A 215 29.05 1.87 -4.85
N LEU A 216 29.28 0.95 -5.78
CA LEU A 216 29.98 -0.32 -5.56
C LEU A 216 31.30 -0.29 -6.29
N TYR A 217 32.37 -0.63 -5.60
CA TYR A 217 33.70 -0.84 -6.17
C TYR A 217 34.17 -2.27 -5.89
N THR A 218 34.52 -3.01 -6.94
CA THR A 218 35.06 -4.38 -6.82
C THR A 218 36.57 -4.36 -7.05
N PHE A 219 37.33 -4.76 -6.05
CA PHE A 219 38.78 -4.85 -6.09
C PHE A 219 39.26 -6.08 -6.90
N GLU A 220 40.54 -6.10 -7.29
CA GLU A 220 41.10 -7.24 -8.04
C GLU A 220 41.11 -8.56 -7.25
N ASN A 221 41.20 -8.50 -5.94
CA ASN A 221 41.11 -9.62 -5.01
C ASN A 221 39.67 -10.04 -4.69
N GLN A 222 38.68 -9.64 -5.51
CA GLN A 222 37.25 -9.88 -5.33
C GLN A 222 36.62 -9.25 -4.06
N GLY A 223 37.38 -8.44 -3.32
CA GLY A 223 36.81 -7.60 -2.27
C GLY A 223 35.88 -6.55 -2.85
N GLN A 224 34.83 -6.19 -2.13
CA GLN A 224 33.84 -5.19 -2.56
C GLN A 224 33.72 -4.10 -1.52
N LEU A 225 33.80 -2.86 -1.96
CA LEU A 225 33.50 -1.67 -1.18
C LEU A 225 32.16 -1.11 -1.67
N GLU A 226 31.20 -1.04 -0.76
CA GLU A 226 29.87 -0.47 -1.02
C GLU A 226 29.71 0.78 -0.14
N THR A 227 29.31 1.87 -0.74
CA THR A 227 29.01 3.11 -0.02
C THR A 227 27.74 3.73 -0.60
N GLY A 228 26.96 4.37 0.24
CA GLY A 228 25.74 5.00 -0.23
C GLY A 228 25.21 6.04 0.74
N ILE A 229 24.34 6.88 0.20
CA ILE A 229 23.60 7.89 0.94
C ILE A 229 22.13 7.76 0.59
N GLN A 230 21.29 7.97 1.59
CA GLN A 230 19.84 7.98 1.42
C GLN A 230 19.28 9.23 2.10
N PHE A 231 18.35 9.86 1.43
CA PHE A 231 17.48 10.87 1.97
C PHE A 231 16.03 10.33 1.94
N PHE A 232 15.37 10.38 3.07
CA PHE A 232 13.96 10.07 3.20
C PHE A 232 13.23 11.25 3.84
N SER A 233 12.11 11.62 3.27
CA SER A 233 11.24 12.63 3.85
C SER A 233 9.79 12.19 3.78
N ARG A 234 9.08 12.33 4.89
CA ARG A 234 7.66 12.03 5.01
C ARG A 234 6.91 13.22 5.60
N TRP A 235 5.80 13.53 4.96
CA TRP A 235 4.83 14.53 5.45
C TRP A 235 3.50 13.85 5.64
N ASN A 236 2.85 14.11 6.75
CA ASN A 236 1.47 13.68 6.98
C ASN A 236 0.67 14.85 7.51
N LYS A 237 -0.42 15.15 6.82
CA LYS A 237 -1.39 16.16 7.23
C LYS A 237 -2.72 15.48 7.48
N THR A 238 -3.13 15.47 8.73
CA THR A 238 -4.40 14.89 9.18
C THR A 238 -5.34 15.98 9.62
N ARG A 239 -6.60 15.92 9.24
CA ARG A 239 -7.67 16.81 9.69
C ARG A 239 -8.89 15.99 10.03
N TYR A 240 -9.45 16.24 11.20
CA TYR A 240 -10.71 15.68 11.65
C TYR A 240 -11.70 16.81 11.88
N ASN A 241 -12.91 16.68 11.32
CA ASN A 241 -14.01 17.58 11.55
C ASN A 241 -15.19 16.76 12.07
N LEU A 242 -15.84 17.23 13.13
CA LEU A 242 -17.12 16.73 13.60
C LEU A 242 -18.20 17.73 13.21
N HIS A 243 -19.28 17.27 12.61
CA HIS A 243 -20.45 18.03 12.26
C HIS A 243 -21.65 17.41 12.96
N ASP A 244 -22.32 18.19 13.78
CA ASP A 244 -23.55 17.85 14.45
C ASP A 244 -24.73 18.47 13.73
N THR A 245 -25.82 17.72 13.58
CA THR A 245 -27.05 18.22 12.95
C THR A 245 -28.05 18.80 13.95
N GLU A 246 -27.83 18.59 15.26
CA GLU A 246 -28.71 19.11 16.32
C GLU A 246 -27.93 19.92 17.36
N GLU A 247 -28.40 21.13 17.69
CA GLU A 247 -27.83 22.03 18.72
C GLU A 247 -27.72 21.42 20.14
N ASN A 248 -28.35 20.28 20.39
CA ASN A 248 -28.43 19.66 21.71
C ASN A 248 -27.21 18.81 22.09
N LEU A 249 -26.37 18.38 21.15
CA LEU A 249 -25.11 17.67 21.44
C LEU A 249 -23.99 18.59 21.89
N ASN A 250 -24.15 19.89 21.71
CA ASN A 250 -23.15 20.92 21.98
C ASN A 250 -22.68 20.98 23.46
N ASN A 251 -23.44 20.47 24.42
CA ASN A 251 -23.11 20.62 25.83
C ASN A 251 -22.05 19.64 26.35
N TRP A 252 -21.93 18.43 25.80
CA TRP A 252 -20.91 17.48 26.22
C TRP A 252 -19.76 17.33 25.22
N LEU A 253 -20.01 17.61 23.92
CA LEU A 253 -19.01 17.61 22.86
C LEU A 253 -18.26 18.92 22.76
N SER A 254 -18.80 20.04 23.31
CA SER A 254 -18.17 21.36 23.26
C SER A 254 -16.77 21.45 23.87
N ASN A 255 -16.39 20.45 24.72
CA ASN A 255 -15.08 20.38 25.33
C ASN A 255 -14.10 19.47 24.56
N LEU A 256 -14.52 18.83 23.46
CA LEU A 256 -13.62 18.08 22.60
C LEU A 256 -13.06 18.98 21.52
N PRO A 257 -11.78 18.89 21.18
CA PRO A 257 -11.21 19.62 20.04
C PRO A 257 -11.79 19.06 18.72
N LEU A 258 -12.96 19.59 18.33
CA LEU A 258 -13.79 19.04 17.26
C LEU A 258 -13.26 19.30 15.86
N ASN A 259 -12.26 20.18 15.74
CA ASN A 259 -11.62 20.54 14.47
C ASN A 259 -10.10 20.55 14.66
N ASP A 260 -9.52 19.39 14.86
CA ASP A 260 -8.09 19.27 15.09
C ASP A 260 -7.35 18.84 13.83
N GLY A 261 -6.18 19.40 13.63
CA GLY A 261 -5.29 19.09 12.51
C GLY A 261 -3.90 18.80 13.03
N LEU A 262 -3.36 17.64 12.64
CA LEU A 262 -1.99 17.25 12.91
C LEU A 262 -1.15 17.37 11.64
N ASN A 263 -0.05 18.13 11.74
CA ASN A 263 0.98 18.14 10.70
C ASN A 263 2.23 17.45 11.25
N HIS A 264 2.61 16.35 10.64
CA HIS A 264 3.79 15.58 10.99
C HIS A 264 4.80 15.62 9.85
N HIS A 265 6.05 15.98 10.14
CA HIS A 265 7.16 15.99 9.19
C HIS A 265 8.32 15.21 9.77
N GLU A 266 8.90 14.35 8.94
CA GLU A 266 10.05 13.51 9.27
C GLU A 266 11.08 13.58 8.15
N TYR A 267 12.34 13.73 8.51
CA TYR A 267 13.47 13.74 7.59
C TYR A 267 14.52 12.78 8.14
N ILE A 268 14.93 11.81 7.34
CA ILE A 268 15.97 10.84 7.71
C ILE A 268 17.07 10.91 6.66
N TYR A 269 18.28 11.09 7.14
CA TYR A 269 19.50 11.05 6.34
C TYR A 269 20.30 9.84 6.79
N THR A 270 20.60 8.95 5.86
CA THR A 270 21.37 7.74 6.10
C THR A 270 22.62 7.76 5.25
N ALA A 271 23.74 7.38 5.83
CA ALA A 271 24.97 7.11 5.10
C ALA A 271 25.52 5.75 5.54
N HIS A 272 25.98 4.96 4.58
CA HIS A 272 26.60 3.67 4.86
C HIS A 272 27.89 3.48 4.10
N LEU A 273 28.78 2.70 4.69
CA LEU A 273 30.02 2.24 4.10
C LEU A 273 30.23 0.80 4.54
N SER A 274 30.43 -0.11 3.62
CA SER A 274 30.73 -1.50 3.95
C SER A 274 31.80 -2.07 3.04
N TYR A 275 32.61 -2.97 3.60
CA TYR A 275 33.56 -3.77 2.88
C TYR A 275 33.24 -5.24 3.07
N SER A 276 33.23 -5.99 1.98
CA SER A 276 33.04 -7.43 2.00
C SER A 276 34.09 -8.12 1.16
N GLN A 277 34.51 -9.32 1.58
CA GLN A 277 35.46 -10.14 0.85
C GLN A 277 35.18 -11.60 1.07
N GLN A 278 35.31 -12.39 -0.01
CA GLN A 278 35.37 -13.83 0.08
C GLN A 278 36.83 -14.29 0.17
N GLN A 279 37.13 -15.14 1.15
CA GLN A 279 38.45 -15.71 1.34
C GLN A 279 38.36 -17.23 1.25
N GLY A 280 38.83 -17.80 0.12
CA GLY A 280 38.64 -19.20 -0.18
C GLY A 280 37.19 -19.58 -0.48
N GLU A 281 36.88 -20.86 -0.37
CA GLU A 281 35.53 -21.38 -0.67
C GLU A 281 34.55 -21.24 0.51
N PHE A 282 35.05 -21.06 1.74
CA PHE A 282 34.25 -21.20 2.96
C PHE A 282 34.06 -19.91 3.76
N TRP A 283 34.89 -18.88 3.54
CA TRP A 283 34.84 -17.67 4.35
C TRP A 283 34.38 -16.46 3.55
N HIS A 284 33.27 -15.89 3.98
CA HIS A 284 32.80 -14.60 3.51
C HIS A 284 32.59 -13.70 4.73
N TYR A 285 33.19 -12.49 4.73
CA TYR A 285 32.95 -11.51 5.77
C TYR A 285 32.52 -10.18 5.18
N LYS A 286 31.66 -9.47 5.92
CA LYS A 286 31.23 -8.10 5.62
C LYS A 286 31.34 -7.27 6.89
N ILE A 287 32.02 -6.15 6.79
CA ILE A 287 32.17 -5.15 7.88
C ILE A 287 31.62 -3.84 7.35
N GLY A 288 30.83 -3.11 8.15
CA GLY A 288 30.26 -1.85 7.71
C GLY A 288 29.93 -0.91 8.85
N ILE A 289 29.73 0.34 8.48
CA ILE A 289 29.30 1.43 9.34
C ILE A 289 28.04 2.02 8.73
N LEU A 290 27.05 2.28 9.57
CA LEU A 290 25.81 2.97 9.23
C LEU A 290 25.68 4.18 10.14
N ALA A 291 25.33 5.32 9.57
CA ALA A 291 25.02 6.55 10.30
C ALA A 291 23.65 7.06 9.87
N ASP A 292 22.77 7.27 10.84
CA ASP A 292 21.44 7.83 10.64
C ASP A 292 21.28 9.14 11.40
N TYR A 293 20.64 10.12 10.76
CA TYR A 293 20.26 11.38 11.36
C TYR A 293 18.80 11.67 11.09
N ASP A 294 17.98 11.74 12.15
CA ASP A 294 16.52 11.92 12.08
C ASP A 294 16.11 13.28 12.65
N ILE A 295 15.20 13.95 11.94
CA ILE A 295 14.57 15.19 12.38
C ILE A 295 13.05 15.01 12.27
N THR A 296 12.37 15.01 13.41
CA THR A 296 10.91 14.92 13.47
C THR A 296 10.30 16.21 14.00
N ARG A 297 9.26 16.70 13.33
CA ARG A 297 8.50 17.89 13.74
C ARG A 297 7.01 17.58 13.70
N THR A 298 6.31 17.88 14.79
CA THR A 298 4.85 17.74 14.90
C THR A 298 4.25 19.06 15.33
N LYS A 299 3.19 19.51 14.63
CA LYS A 299 2.45 20.72 14.94
C LYS A 299 0.97 20.45 14.89
#